data_21ba255deab0e732ace963764807b066
#
_entry.id   21ba255deab0e732ace963764807b066
#
_cell.length_a   1.000
_cell.length_b   1.000
_cell.length_c   1.000
_cell.angle_alpha   90.00
_cell.angle_beta   90.00
_cell.angle_gamma   90.00
#
_symmetry.space_group_name_H-M   'P 1'
#
loop_
_entity.id
_entity.type
_entity.pdbx_description
1 polymer ?
#
loop_
_entity_poly.entity_id
_entity_poly.type
_entity_poly.pdbx_seq_one_letter_code
_entity_poly.pdbx_strand_id
1 'polypeptide(L)'
;KTIPMLCPDAGSLEDALAEYDFARAQLGGEPALKAFKGEQEFTAALLTVTQEKSPKVVFTTGHGERPLAGRLREGYERVSDLLKQDNCTVEEWDSLADQKVPEGTDLVVVAGPRAAFTFPETDALKAWLSAGGRALLLLDPEFAPGPGNRLVDLGLGAVLEPYGLKLGEDIVVDPRNALPLMGPETVVARSSRAHPVTKLLEGLPVVFPVVRSVSVAEKAPDGVAAQVLLETSPEGWGETDLAALETKVEKDERDVAGPVPLAAAAEAGSGRKTRLVVVGDADFASTGGIANAANLYLVTSAANWLLERESLISIPPKSTEQVSVTLSRSDVGRISLLVLLLLPAAAIALGIGVWLKRRR
;
A
#
# COMPACT_ATOMS: atom_id res chain seq x y z
N LYS A 1 5.60 34.42 3.13
CA LYS A 1 5.87 32.96 3.10
C LYS A 1 6.65 32.68 1.83
N THR A 2 7.90 32.24 1.96
CA THR A 2 8.79 31.91 0.85
C THR A 2 8.36 30.54 0.32
N ILE A 3 8.09 30.45 -0.97
CA ILE A 3 7.89 29.17 -1.65
C ILE A 3 9.22 28.41 -1.53
N PRO A 4 9.26 27.16 -1.01
CA PRO A 4 10.50 26.41 -0.97
C PRO A 4 11.04 26.31 -2.40
N MET A 5 12.29 26.66 -2.60
CA MET A 5 12.97 26.54 -3.90
C MET A 5 13.08 25.05 -4.24
N LEU A 6 12.42 24.64 -5.29
CA LEU A 6 12.22 23.23 -5.74
C LEU A 6 13.50 22.63 -6.28
N CYS A 7 14.58 22.92 -6.20
CA CYS A 7 15.94 22.45 -6.55
C CYS A 7 16.86 23.63 -6.85
N PRO A 8 17.89 23.88 -6.06
CA PRO A 8 18.81 24.97 -6.30
C PRO A 8 19.64 24.83 -7.60
N ASP A 9 19.68 23.64 -8.18
CA ASP A 9 20.49 23.30 -9.36
C ASP A 9 19.67 23.12 -10.65
N ALA A 10 18.36 23.33 -10.63
CA ALA A 10 17.53 23.21 -11.83
C ALA A 10 17.71 24.44 -12.72
N GLY A 11 18.13 24.22 -13.96
CA GLY A 11 18.34 25.31 -14.94
C GLY A 11 17.06 26.02 -15.38
N SER A 12 15.91 25.38 -15.18
CA SER A 12 14.58 25.94 -15.44
C SER A 12 13.54 25.42 -14.46
N LEU A 13 12.38 26.11 -14.36
CA LEU A 13 11.26 25.63 -13.57
C LEU A 13 10.72 24.28 -14.10
N GLU A 14 10.77 24.06 -15.41
CA GLU A 14 10.37 22.82 -16.05
C GLU A 14 11.25 21.64 -15.61
N ASP A 15 12.57 21.84 -15.51
CA ASP A 15 13.52 20.83 -15.03
C ASP A 15 13.31 20.50 -13.56
N ALA A 16 12.94 21.49 -12.72
CA ALA A 16 12.63 21.28 -11.32
C ALA A 16 11.35 20.45 -11.09
N LEU A 17 10.40 20.52 -12.04
CA LEU A 17 9.12 19.81 -11.98
C LEU A 17 9.15 18.44 -12.70
N ALA A 18 10.24 18.15 -13.43
CA ALA A 18 10.43 16.93 -14.19
C ALA A 18 11.19 15.88 -13.36
N GLU A 19 10.66 14.66 -13.29
CA GLU A 19 11.36 13.50 -12.72
C GLU A 19 11.92 12.68 -13.88
N TYR A 20 13.25 12.48 -13.90
CA TYR A 20 13.92 11.72 -14.93
C TYR A 20 14.38 10.34 -14.44
N ASP A 21 14.25 9.34 -15.30
CA ASP A 21 14.84 8.02 -15.07
C ASP A 21 16.29 8.01 -15.56
N PHE A 22 17.24 8.03 -14.62
CA PHE A 22 18.66 7.99 -14.90
C PHE A 22 19.21 6.56 -15.09
N ALA A 23 18.44 5.51 -14.84
CA ALA A 23 18.89 4.13 -15.07
C ALA A 23 19.27 3.89 -16.53
N ARG A 24 18.59 4.56 -17.46
CA ARG A 24 18.90 4.52 -18.90
C ARG A 24 20.19 5.23 -19.25
N ALA A 25 20.54 6.29 -18.51
CA ALA A 25 21.78 7.02 -18.70
C ALA A 25 23.00 6.19 -18.30
N GLN A 26 22.88 5.30 -17.30
CA GLN A 26 23.93 4.37 -16.90
C GLN A 26 24.25 3.32 -17.99
N LEU A 27 23.34 3.09 -18.92
CA LEU A 27 23.52 2.21 -20.08
C LEU A 27 23.88 2.97 -21.38
N GLY A 28 24.28 4.25 -21.28
CA GLY A 28 24.71 5.07 -22.40
C GLY A 28 23.58 5.74 -23.22
N GLY A 29 22.36 5.75 -22.70
CA GLY A 29 21.21 6.47 -23.28
C GLY A 29 20.97 7.83 -22.63
N GLU A 30 20.10 8.67 -23.23
CA GLU A 30 19.65 9.91 -22.60
C GLU A 30 18.66 9.62 -21.45
N PRO A 31 18.64 10.44 -20.37
CA PRO A 31 17.65 10.33 -19.32
C PRO A 31 16.24 10.47 -19.91
N ALA A 32 15.36 9.54 -19.60
CA ALA A 32 13.96 9.58 -20.05
C ALA A 32 13.10 10.33 -19.02
N LEU A 33 12.22 11.23 -19.48
CA LEU A 33 11.24 11.88 -18.60
C LEU A 33 10.30 10.80 -18.02
N LYS A 34 10.33 10.64 -16.70
CA LYS A 34 9.51 9.66 -15.97
C LYS A 34 8.15 10.23 -15.59
N ALA A 35 8.13 11.45 -15.07
CA ALA A 35 6.90 12.13 -14.69
C ALA A 35 7.08 13.66 -14.73
N PHE A 36 5.97 14.37 -14.99
CA PHE A 36 5.91 15.81 -14.85
C PHE A 36 4.92 16.17 -13.75
N LYS A 37 5.41 16.78 -12.66
CA LYS A 37 4.67 17.06 -11.43
C LYS A 37 4.09 18.48 -11.38
N GLY A 38 4.16 19.24 -12.43
CA GLY A 38 3.80 20.67 -12.44
C GLY A 38 2.41 20.98 -11.91
N GLU A 39 1.39 20.22 -12.30
CA GLU A 39 0.02 20.43 -11.81
C GLU A 39 -0.11 20.09 -10.31
N GLN A 40 0.55 19.03 -9.87
CA GLN A 40 0.54 18.59 -8.46
C GLN A 40 1.23 19.62 -7.57
N GLU A 41 2.44 20.07 -7.94
CA GLU A 41 3.21 21.06 -7.17
C GLU A 41 2.53 22.42 -7.15
N PHE A 42 1.96 22.86 -8.29
CA PHE A 42 1.21 24.11 -8.35
C PHE A 42 -0.04 24.06 -7.46
N THR A 43 -0.78 22.96 -7.49
CA THR A 43 -1.98 22.77 -6.65
C THR A 43 -1.61 22.68 -5.17
N ALA A 44 -0.54 21.96 -4.83
CA ALA A 44 -0.02 21.89 -3.47
C ALA A 44 0.41 23.27 -2.96
N ALA A 45 1.11 24.06 -3.78
CA ALA A 45 1.49 25.42 -3.45
C ALA A 45 0.28 26.35 -3.26
N LEU A 46 -0.74 26.23 -4.12
CA LEU A 46 -1.98 27.00 -4.00
C LEU A 46 -2.71 26.68 -2.71
N LEU A 47 -2.82 25.39 -2.38
CA LEU A 47 -3.44 24.93 -1.13
C LEU A 47 -2.65 25.39 0.10
N THR A 48 -1.32 25.36 0.05
CA THR A 48 -0.46 25.88 1.12
C THR A 48 -0.71 27.33 1.40
N VAL A 49 -0.96 28.14 0.35
CA VAL A 49 -1.23 29.58 0.50
C VAL A 49 -2.66 29.84 0.97
N THR A 50 -3.61 29.01 0.60
CA THR A 50 -5.04 29.17 0.94
C THR A 50 -5.45 28.52 2.25
N GLN A 51 -4.73 27.51 2.73
CA GLN A 51 -5.00 26.86 4.01
C GLN A 51 -4.40 27.67 5.18
N GLU A 52 -5.24 27.98 6.17
CA GLU A 52 -4.80 28.70 7.37
C GLU A 52 -3.86 27.87 8.26
N LYS A 53 -3.99 26.54 8.24
CA LYS A 53 -3.22 25.62 9.07
C LYS A 53 -2.85 24.35 8.29
N SER A 54 -1.59 23.91 8.42
CA SER A 54 -1.14 22.60 7.93
C SER A 54 -1.70 21.49 8.81
N PRO A 55 -2.32 20.42 8.24
CA PRO A 55 -2.79 19.29 9.03
C PRO A 55 -1.64 18.60 9.77
N LYS A 56 -1.89 18.22 11.01
CA LYS A 56 -0.95 17.50 11.86
C LYS A 56 -1.20 15.99 11.76
N VAL A 57 -0.24 15.27 11.20
CA VAL A 57 -0.23 13.82 11.07
C VAL A 57 0.73 13.24 12.10
N VAL A 58 0.24 12.32 12.93
CA VAL A 58 1.01 11.75 14.02
C VAL A 58 1.13 10.24 13.81
N PHE A 59 2.37 9.75 13.79
CA PHE A 59 2.66 8.32 13.71
C PHE A 59 2.90 7.76 15.11
N THR A 60 2.24 6.66 15.44
CA THR A 60 2.49 5.95 16.71
C THR A 60 3.89 5.33 16.72
N THR A 61 4.48 5.29 17.90
CA THR A 61 5.70 4.57 18.24
C THR A 61 5.54 3.90 19.60
N GLY A 62 6.42 2.96 19.93
CA GLY A 62 6.39 2.22 21.21
C GLY A 62 6.10 0.74 21.04
N HIS A 63 5.51 0.31 19.93
CA HIS A 63 5.14 -1.09 19.66
C HIS A 63 5.95 -1.72 18.52
N GLY A 64 7.10 -1.14 18.16
CA GLY A 64 7.97 -1.64 17.10
C GLY A 64 7.49 -1.26 15.69
N GLU A 65 6.74 -0.17 15.58
CA GLU A 65 6.25 0.37 14.31
C GLU A 65 7.39 0.74 13.36
N ARG A 66 7.05 0.90 12.10
CA ARG A 66 7.99 1.26 11.03
C ARG A 66 8.58 2.66 11.25
N PRO A 67 9.93 2.82 11.27
CA PRO A 67 10.57 4.11 11.56
C PRO A 67 10.32 5.13 10.43
N LEU A 68 10.17 6.39 10.79
CA LEU A 68 9.99 7.51 9.83
C LEU A 68 11.32 8.02 9.26
N ALA A 69 12.46 7.62 9.82
CA ALA A 69 13.78 8.08 9.38
C ALA A 69 14.74 6.88 9.23
N GLY A 70 15.88 7.11 8.55
CA GLY A 70 16.98 6.13 8.49
C GLY A 70 17.16 5.43 7.15
N ARG A 71 16.42 5.79 6.09
CA ARG A 71 16.50 5.22 4.72
C ARG A 71 16.44 3.69 4.67
N LEU A 72 15.78 3.07 5.64
CA LEU A 72 15.56 1.64 5.67
C LEU A 72 14.47 1.26 4.66
N ARG A 73 14.64 0.13 3.99
CA ARG A 73 13.63 -0.34 3.02
C ARG A 73 12.27 -0.57 3.67
N GLU A 74 12.23 -1.03 4.90
CA GLU A 74 11.04 -1.24 5.73
C GLU A 74 10.53 0.02 6.43
N GLY A 75 11.27 1.14 6.39
CA GLY A 75 10.88 2.42 7.00
C GLY A 75 9.85 3.18 6.18
N TYR A 76 9.30 4.24 6.79
CA TYR A 76 8.25 5.09 6.22
C TYR A 76 8.76 6.50 5.85
N GLU A 77 10.06 6.67 5.66
CA GLU A 77 10.66 7.95 5.25
C GLU A 77 9.98 8.52 4.00
N ARG A 78 9.71 7.66 2.99
CA ARG A 78 9.05 8.10 1.75
C ARG A 78 7.62 8.59 1.98
N VAL A 79 6.84 7.91 2.83
CA VAL A 79 5.47 8.35 3.20
C VAL A 79 5.53 9.66 3.96
N SER A 80 6.45 9.78 4.92
CA SER A 80 6.67 11.03 5.67
C SER A 80 6.99 12.20 4.74
N ASP A 81 7.88 12.01 3.78
CA ASP A 81 8.26 13.05 2.82
C ASP A 81 7.09 13.46 1.92
N LEU A 82 6.30 12.49 1.45
CA LEU A 82 5.09 12.78 0.65
C LEU A 82 4.08 13.60 1.45
N LEU A 83 3.81 13.24 2.70
CA LEU A 83 2.90 14.00 3.55
C LEU A 83 3.41 15.43 3.81
N LYS A 84 4.72 15.61 4.00
CA LYS A 84 5.35 16.92 4.14
C LYS A 84 5.26 17.73 2.85
N GLN A 85 5.48 17.10 1.69
CA GLN A 85 5.27 17.74 0.37
C GLN A 85 3.81 18.19 0.19
N ASP A 86 2.86 17.40 0.68
CA ASP A 86 1.43 17.73 0.69
C ASP A 86 1.04 18.71 1.83
N ASN A 87 1.98 19.50 2.33
CA ASN A 87 1.79 20.52 3.39
C ASN A 87 1.24 19.97 4.72
N CYS A 88 1.58 18.73 5.09
CA CYS A 88 1.29 18.17 6.41
C CYS A 88 2.48 18.38 7.37
N THR A 89 2.21 18.61 8.63
CA THR A 89 3.19 18.46 9.71
C THR A 89 3.21 17.00 10.15
N VAL A 90 4.37 16.34 10.09
CA VAL A 90 4.52 14.93 10.48
C VAL A 90 5.33 14.85 11.77
N GLU A 91 4.75 14.21 12.79
CA GLU A 91 5.35 14.01 14.12
C GLU A 91 5.24 12.54 14.54
N GLU A 92 6.08 12.12 15.48
CA GLU A 92 5.98 10.82 16.13
C GLU A 92 5.32 10.98 17.51
N TRP A 93 4.58 9.98 17.92
CA TRP A 93 3.92 9.91 19.22
C TRP A 93 4.20 8.57 19.87
N ASP A 94 4.98 8.58 20.95
CA ASP A 94 5.18 7.41 21.80
C ASP A 94 3.90 7.18 22.62
N SER A 95 3.01 6.34 22.09
CA SER A 95 1.71 6.06 22.70
C SER A 95 1.83 5.26 24.00
N LEU A 96 2.92 4.52 24.18
CA LEU A 96 3.21 3.77 25.40
C LEU A 96 3.59 4.70 26.55
N ALA A 97 4.38 5.75 26.25
CA ALA A 97 4.81 6.72 27.23
C ALA A 97 3.73 7.79 27.51
N ASP A 98 3.07 8.30 26.48
CA ASP A 98 1.98 9.28 26.58
C ASP A 98 0.67 8.69 26.01
N GLN A 99 -0.16 8.19 26.89
CA GLN A 99 -1.41 7.50 26.59
C GLN A 99 -2.53 8.47 26.16
N LYS A 100 -2.18 9.65 25.63
CA LYS A 100 -3.12 10.64 25.12
C LYS A 100 -2.71 11.10 23.73
N VAL A 101 -3.64 11.03 22.78
CA VAL A 101 -3.39 11.59 21.43
C VAL A 101 -2.98 13.06 21.53
N PRO A 102 -1.84 13.47 20.94
CA PRO A 102 -1.35 14.84 21.01
C PRO A 102 -2.36 15.87 20.53
N GLU A 103 -2.42 17.01 21.20
CA GLU A 103 -3.35 18.08 20.84
C GLU A 103 -3.12 18.61 19.42
N GLY A 104 -4.21 18.94 18.75
CA GLY A 104 -4.17 19.44 17.37
C GLY A 104 -3.88 18.37 16.31
N THR A 105 -3.87 17.09 16.67
CA THR A 105 -3.77 15.99 15.72
C THR A 105 -4.98 15.95 14.80
N ASP A 106 -4.74 15.88 13.49
CA ASP A 106 -5.76 15.73 12.47
C ASP A 106 -5.85 14.30 11.94
N LEU A 107 -4.74 13.55 11.97
CA LEU A 107 -4.67 12.14 11.54
C LEU A 107 -3.68 11.37 12.42
N VAL A 108 -4.09 10.21 12.94
CA VAL A 108 -3.21 9.22 13.56
C VAL A 108 -2.90 8.13 12.54
N VAL A 109 -1.63 7.77 12.42
CA VAL A 109 -1.16 6.66 11.58
C VAL A 109 -0.51 5.62 12.46
N VAL A 110 -1.00 4.38 12.41
CA VAL A 110 -0.38 3.20 13.02
C VAL A 110 0.24 2.39 11.91
N ALA A 111 1.56 2.26 11.90
CA ALA A 111 2.32 1.72 10.77
C ALA A 111 3.11 0.46 11.16
N GLY A 112 2.50 -0.71 11.05
CA GLY A 112 3.11 -2.01 11.28
C GLY A 112 3.58 -2.21 12.72
N PRO A 113 2.69 -2.13 13.73
CA PRO A 113 3.02 -2.45 15.11
C PRO A 113 3.31 -3.95 15.24
N ARG A 114 4.35 -4.29 16.01
CA ARG A 114 4.80 -5.67 16.28
C ARG A 114 4.41 -6.18 17.65
N ALA A 115 3.80 -5.33 18.48
CA ALA A 115 3.34 -5.67 19.81
C ALA A 115 1.93 -5.10 20.05
N ALA A 116 1.23 -5.69 21.03
CA ALA A 116 -0.13 -5.30 21.39
C ALA A 116 -0.18 -3.92 22.04
N PHE A 117 -1.17 -3.12 21.65
CA PHE A 117 -1.53 -1.89 22.36
C PHE A 117 -2.13 -2.20 23.73
N THR A 118 -1.75 -1.44 24.71
CA THR A 118 -2.30 -1.58 26.07
C THR A 118 -3.74 -1.04 26.15
N PHE A 119 -4.46 -1.45 27.20
CA PHE A 119 -5.83 -0.97 27.40
C PHE A 119 -5.96 0.55 27.50
N PRO A 120 -5.08 1.30 28.22
CA PRO A 120 -5.14 2.77 28.23
C PRO A 120 -4.95 3.40 26.87
N GLU A 121 -4.06 2.87 26.00
CA GLU A 121 -3.82 3.36 24.66
C GLU A 121 -5.02 3.14 23.75
N THR A 122 -5.60 1.94 23.78
CA THR A 122 -6.81 1.64 23.01
C THR A 122 -7.99 2.49 23.46
N ASP A 123 -8.13 2.78 24.75
CA ASP A 123 -9.15 3.68 25.26
C ASP A 123 -8.93 5.14 24.82
N ALA A 124 -7.69 5.61 24.79
CA ALA A 124 -7.35 6.94 24.28
C ALA A 124 -7.68 7.05 22.77
N LEU A 125 -7.34 6.03 21.97
CA LEU A 125 -7.69 5.97 20.56
C LEU A 125 -9.22 5.94 20.34
N LYS A 126 -9.96 5.13 21.12
CA LYS A 126 -11.43 5.08 21.05
C LYS A 126 -12.06 6.45 21.39
N ALA A 127 -11.62 7.05 22.48
CA ALA A 127 -12.13 8.36 22.88
C ALA A 127 -11.86 9.42 21.83
N TRP A 128 -10.65 9.44 21.26
CA TRP A 128 -10.27 10.37 20.21
C TRP A 128 -11.06 10.15 18.92
N LEU A 129 -11.22 8.91 18.48
CA LEU A 129 -12.05 8.57 17.32
C LEU A 129 -13.51 8.96 17.53
N SER A 130 -14.09 8.66 18.71
CA SER A 130 -15.48 9.03 19.04
C SER A 130 -15.71 10.54 19.02
N ALA A 131 -14.66 11.34 19.20
CA ALA A 131 -14.71 12.79 19.07
C ALA A 131 -14.54 13.32 17.64
N GLY A 132 -14.60 12.44 16.62
CA GLY A 132 -14.39 12.79 15.21
C GLY A 132 -12.93 12.73 14.78
N GLY A 133 -12.14 11.88 15.43
CA GLY A 133 -10.76 11.58 15.04
C GLY A 133 -10.67 10.77 13.75
N ARG A 134 -9.48 10.74 13.14
CA ARG A 134 -9.22 10.05 11.88
C ARG A 134 -7.99 9.18 11.97
N ALA A 135 -8.07 7.93 11.52
CA ALA A 135 -6.96 7.00 11.63
C ALA A 135 -6.69 6.23 10.32
N LEU A 136 -5.41 6.06 10.02
CA LEU A 136 -4.87 5.13 9.02
C LEU A 136 -4.16 4.01 9.77
N LEU A 137 -4.72 2.81 9.73
CA LEU A 137 -4.19 1.64 10.42
C LEU A 137 -3.64 0.65 9.39
N LEU A 138 -2.34 0.45 9.39
CA LEU A 138 -1.59 -0.42 8.49
C LEU A 138 -1.04 -1.56 9.36
N LEU A 139 -1.65 -2.75 9.28
CA LEU A 139 -1.54 -3.77 10.32
C LEU A 139 -1.06 -5.11 9.75
N ASP A 140 0.25 -5.34 9.83
CA ASP A 140 0.89 -6.56 9.34
C ASP A 140 0.40 -7.83 10.04
N PRO A 141 0.43 -9.00 9.38
CA PRO A 141 0.30 -10.29 10.02
C PRO A 141 1.62 -10.69 10.71
N GLU A 142 1.95 -10.04 11.81
CA GLU A 142 3.17 -10.33 12.58
C GLU A 142 3.01 -11.63 13.37
N PHE A 143 4.01 -12.53 13.31
CA PHE A 143 3.99 -13.78 14.06
C PHE A 143 4.34 -13.59 15.53
N ALA A 144 3.52 -14.14 16.41
CA ALA A 144 3.80 -14.16 17.83
C ALA A 144 5.01 -15.07 18.14
N PRO A 145 5.92 -14.67 19.04
CA PRO A 145 7.02 -15.53 19.45
C PRO A 145 6.49 -16.78 20.17
N GLY A 146 7.01 -17.95 19.83
CA GLY A 146 6.68 -19.22 20.45
C GLY A 146 6.13 -20.27 19.49
N PRO A 147 5.81 -21.48 19.97
CA PRO A 147 5.29 -22.54 19.13
C PRO A 147 3.84 -22.27 18.72
N GLY A 148 3.47 -22.66 17.50
CA GLY A 148 2.08 -22.69 17.04
C GLY A 148 1.71 -21.67 15.98
N ASN A 149 2.69 -20.98 15.40
CA ASN A 149 2.50 -20.06 14.24
C ASN A 149 1.20 -19.25 14.33
N ARG A 150 1.02 -18.50 15.42
CA ARG A 150 -0.11 -17.59 15.61
C ARG A 150 0.31 -16.15 15.36
N LEU A 151 -0.63 -15.35 14.88
CA LEU A 151 -0.40 -13.91 14.72
C LEU A 151 -0.47 -13.21 16.09
N VAL A 152 0.27 -12.10 16.20
CA VAL A 152 0.18 -11.20 17.35
C VAL A 152 -1.23 -10.61 17.38
N ASP A 153 -1.91 -10.74 18.51
CA ASP A 153 -3.10 -9.94 18.79
C ASP A 153 -2.65 -8.51 19.13
N LEU A 154 -2.93 -7.58 18.25
CA LEU A 154 -2.55 -6.18 18.41
C LEU A 154 -3.41 -5.41 19.44
N GLY A 155 -4.46 -6.04 20.00
CA GLY A 155 -5.36 -5.40 20.96
C GLY A 155 -6.30 -4.34 20.35
N LEU A 156 -6.29 -4.17 19.02
CA LEU A 156 -7.06 -3.13 18.33
C LEU A 156 -8.51 -3.52 18.00
N GLY A 157 -8.92 -4.75 18.30
CA GLY A 157 -10.28 -5.22 18.03
C GLY A 157 -11.36 -4.31 18.61
N ALA A 158 -11.22 -3.90 19.87
CA ALA A 158 -12.16 -2.97 20.54
C ALA A 158 -12.16 -1.54 19.95
N VAL A 159 -11.14 -1.17 19.18
CA VAL A 159 -11.07 0.11 18.44
C VAL A 159 -11.81 0.00 17.11
N LEU A 160 -11.74 -1.14 16.44
CA LEU A 160 -12.29 -1.39 15.11
C LEU A 160 -13.77 -1.77 15.12
N GLU A 161 -14.19 -2.59 16.10
CA GLU A 161 -15.55 -3.15 16.21
C GLU A 161 -16.67 -2.08 16.19
N PRO A 162 -16.56 -0.93 16.88
CA PRO A 162 -17.57 0.14 16.82
C PRO A 162 -17.78 0.72 15.42
N TYR A 163 -16.85 0.52 14.51
CA TYR A 163 -16.89 0.98 13.12
C TYR A 163 -17.21 -0.14 12.14
N GLY A 164 -17.62 -1.31 12.65
CA GLY A 164 -17.98 -2.47 11.84
C GLY A 164 -16.79 -3.09 11.09
N LEU A 165 -15.58 -2.90 11.58
CA LEU A 165 -14.36 -3.45 11.01
C LEU A 165 -13.79 -4.55 11.90
N LYS A 166 -13.21 -5.58 11.28
CA LYS A 166 -12.54 -6.67 11.98
C LYS A 166 -11.25 -7.06 11.26
N LEU A 167 -10.19 -7.24 12.01
CA LEU A 167 -8.91 -7.76 11.53
C LEU A 167 -8.92 -9.29 11.60
N GLY A 168 -8.53 -9.98 10.53
CA GLY A 168 -8.47 -11.44 10.48
C GLY A 168 -7.23 -12.00 11.18
N GLU A 169 -7.29 -13.29 11.51
CA GLU A 169 -6.17 -14.07 12.08
C GLU A 169 -5.61 -15.04 11.02
N ASP A 170 -5.54 -14.58 9.79
CA ASP A 170 -5.18 -15.32 8.59
C ASP A 170 -4.04 -14.65 7.82
N ILE A 171 -3.43 -15.38 6.92
CA ILE A 171 -2.58 -14.83 5.85
C ILE A 171 -3.27 -15.09 4.52
N VAL A 172 -3.48 -14.03 3.76
CA VAL A 172 -4.23 -14.12 2.52
C VAL A 172 -3.33 -14.64 1.39
N VAL A 173 -3.90 -15.56 0.61
CA VAL A 173 -3.23 -16.23 -0.51
C VAL A 173 -4.10 -16.09 -1.76
N ASP A 174 -3.52 -15.67 -2.88
CA ASP A 174 -4.21 -15.57 -4.16
C ASP A 174 -3.37 -16.16 -5.31
N PRO A 175 -3.44 -17.48 -5.54
CA PRO A 175 -2.65 -18.14 -6.58
C PRO A 175 -2.97 -17.69 -8.00
N ARG A 176 -4.20 -17.17 -8.23
CA ARG A 176 -4.63 -16.73 -9.56
C ARG A 176 -3.90 -15.48 -10.00
N ASN A 177 -3.70 -14.56 -9.09
CA ASN A 177 -3.05 -13.28 -9.33
C ASN A 177 -1.59 -13.25 -8.86
N ALA A 178 -0.99 -14.41 -8.51
CA ALA A 178 0.38 -14.49 -8.07
C ALA A 178 1.35 -13.93 -9.12
N LEU A 179 2.30 -13.12 -8.67
CA LEU A 179 3.35 -12.59 -9.53
C LEU A 179 4.36 -13.70 -9.90
N PRO A 180 4.94 -13.67 -11.12
CA PRO A 180 6.01 -14.60 -11.49
C PRO A 180 7.18 -14.51 -10.51
N LEU A 181 7.69 -15.65 -10.09
CA LEU A 181 8.82 -15.78 -9.14
C LEU A 181 8.55 -15.33 -7.71
N MET A 182 7.30 -15.00 -7.36
CA MET A 182 6.88 -14.73 -6.00
C MET A 182 5.91 -15.81 -5.51
N GLY A 183 5.84 -16.01 -4.21
CA GLY A 183 4.90 -16.96 -3.61
C GLY A 183 3.44 -16.50 -3.70
N PRO A 184 2.48 -17.40 -3.47
CA PRO A 184 1.06 -17.08 -3.53
C PRO A 184 0.60 -16.14 -2.40
N GLU A 185 1.41 -15.93 -1.37
CA GLU A 185 1.23 -14.97 -0.28
C GLU A 185 1.46 -13.50 -0.73
N THR A 186 2.13 -13.30 -1.88
CA THR A 186 2.21 -11.97 -2.50
C THR A 186 0.95 -11.73 -3.30
N VAL A 187 0.07 -10.93 -2.72
CA VAL A 187 -1.28 -10.70 -3.26
C VAL A 187 -1.31 -9.46 -4.16
N VAL A 188 -1.91 -9.61 -5.33
CA VAL A 188 -2.20 -8.52 -6.26
C VAL A 188 -3.69 -8.21 -6.19
N ALA A 189 -4.04 -7.19 -5.42
CA ALA A 189 -5.42 -6.78 -5.21
C ALA A 189 -5.89 -5.74 -6.23
N ARG A 190 -7.21 -5.69 -6.42
CA ARG A 190 -7.87 -4.66 -7.23
C ARG A 190 -9.03 -4.05 -6.47
N SER A 191 -9.37 -2.81 -6.82
CA SER A 191 -10.57 -2.17 -6.28
C SER A 191 -11.82 -2.84 -6.87
N SER A 192 -12.74 -3.23 -6.00
CA SER A 192 -14.02 -3.83 -6.38
C SER A 192 -15.19 -2.86 -6.37
N ARG A 193 -15.05 -1.72 -5.70
CA ARG A 193 -16.12 -0.75 -5.48
C ARG A 193 -15.63 0.69 -5.58
N ALA A 194 -16.52 1.58 -6.04
CA ALA A 194 -16.23 3.00 -6.10
C ALA A 194 -16.17 3.60 -4.68
N HIS A 195 -15.01 4.11 -4.32
CA HIS A 195 -14.77 4.88 -3.10
C HIS A 195 -13.74 5.99 -3.41
N PRO A 196 -13.78 7.17 -2.75
CA PRO A 196 -12.79 8.21 -3.01
C PRO A 196 -11.34 7.71 -2.90
N VAL A 197 -11.02 6.86 -1.93
CA VAL A 197 -9.68 6.26 -1.74
C VAL A 197 -9.25 5.40 -2.94
N THR A 198 -10.20 4.73 -3.59
CA THR A 198 -9.89 3.80 -4.69
C THR A 198 -10.08 4.40 -6.08
N LYS A 199 -10.51 5.66 -6.17
CA LYS A 199 -10.79 6.32 -7.45
C LYS A 199 -9.60 6.34 -8.41
N LEU A 200 -8.38 6.59 -7.89
CA LEU A 200 -7.15 6.56 -8.69
C LEU A 200 -6.63 5.15 -8.94
N LEU A 201 -7.22 4.13 -8.31
CA LEU A 201 -6.83 2.72 -8.44
C LEU A 201 -7.65 1.96 -9.49
N GLU A 202 -8.59 2.61 -10.20
CA GLU A 202 -9.40 1.95 -11.22
C GLU A 202 -8.50 1.33 -12.31
N GLY A 203 -8.57 0.01 -12.44
CA GLY A 203 -7.75 -0.76 -13.38
C GLY A 203 -6.29 -0.97 -12.97
N LEU A 204 -5.82 -0.33 -11.92
CA LEU A 204 -4.47 -0.47 -11.43
C LEU A 204 -4.40 -1.48 -10.27
N PRO A 205 -3.41 -2.38 -10.25
CA PRO A 205 -3.22 -3.30 -9.14
C PRO A 205 -2.51 -2.63 -7.95
N VAL A 206 -2.82 -3.10 -6.75
CA VAL A 206 -2.06 -2.86 -5.52
C VAL A 206 -1.36 -4.15 -5.13
N VAL A 207 -0.09 -4.10 -4.74
CA VAL A 207 0.70 -5.29 -4.42
C VAL A 207 1.02 -5.31 -2.93
N PHE A 208 0.60 -6.39 -2.28
CA PHE A 208 0.87 -6.67 -0.88
C PHE A 208 1.87 -7.83 -0.76
N PRO A 209 3.02 -7.65 -0.12
CA PRO A 209 4.00 -8.73 0.08
C PRO A 209 3.44 -9.89 0.89
N VAL A 210 2.83 -9.58 2.04
CA VAL A 210 2.10 -10.51 2.90
C VAL A 210 0.99 -9.72 3.58
N VAL A 211 -0.25 -10.19 3.48
CA VAL A 211 -1.41 -9.42 3.96
C VAL A 211 -2.38 -10.32 4.72
N ARG A 212 -2.99 -9.78 5.78
CA ARG A 212 -4.11 -10.41 6.50
C ARG A 212 -5.43 -9.81 6.06
N SER A 213 -6.53 -10.50 6.31
CA SER A 213 -7.84 -10.01 5.94
C SER A 213 -8.32 -8.86 6.84
N VAL A 214 -9.10 -7.95 6.24
CA VAL A 214 -9.79 -6.85 6.93
C VAL A 214 -11.25 -6.89 6.52
N SER A 215 -12.11 -7.50 7.34
CA SER A 215 -13.52 -7.68 7.02
C SER A 215 -14.37 -6.51 7.49
N VAL A 216 -15.49 -6.33 6.80
CA VAL A 216 -16.55 -5.40 7.15
C VAL A 216 -17.76 -6.22 7.65
N ALA A 217 -18.37 -5.81 8.75
CA ALA A 217 -19.53 -6.45 9.31
C ALA A 217 -20.71 -6.45 8.30
N GLU A 218 -21.42 -7.56 8.16
CA GLU A 218 -22.60 -7.66 7.27
C GLU A 218 -23.65 -6.59 7.56
N LYS A 219 -23.83 -6.27 8.84
CA LYS A 219 -24.66 -5.15 9.30
C LYS A 219 -23.76 -4.15 10.02
N ALA A 220 -23.53 -3.02 9.37
CA ALA A 220 -22.79 -1.93 9.99
C ALA A 220 -23.53 -1.44 11.25
N PRO A 221 -22.80 -1.01 12.29
CA PRO A 221 -23.37 -0.32 13.44
C PRO A 221 -24.16 0.92 13.03
N ASP A 222 -25.15 1.32 13.82
CA ASP A 222 -26.01 2.47 13.52
C ASP A 222 -25.16 3.75 13.34
N GLY A 223 -25.39 4.46 12.25
CA GLY A 223 -24.66 5.68 11.92
C GLY A 223 -23.25 5.49 11.38
N VAL A 224 -22.86 4.25 11.07
CA VAL A 224 -21.57 3.90 10.45
C VAL A 224 -21.78 3.47 9.01
N ALA A 225 -20.97 4.02 8.11
CA ALA A 225 -20.82 3.54 6.74
C ALA A 225 -19.44 2.87 6.59
N ALA A 226 -19.42 1.56 6.51
CA ALA A 226 -18.20 0.79 6.29
C ALA A 226 -18.20 0.13 4.91
N GLN A 227 -17.07 0.11 4.22
CA GLN A 227 -16.93 -0.41 2.86
C GLN A 227 -15.58 -1.06 2.66
N VAL A 228 -15.58 -2.22 1.97
CA VAL A 228 -14.35 -2.85 1.45
C VAL A 228 -13.77 -1.98 0.34
N LEU A 229 -12.48 -1.74 0.41
CA LEU A 229 -11.71 -0.96 -0.58
C LEU A 229 -11.03 -1.87 -1.61
N LEU A 230 -10.37 -2.91 -1.14
CA LEU A 230 -9.58 -3.85 -1.93
C LEU A 230 -9.87 -5.27 -1.50
N GLU A 231 -9.89 -6.18 -2.46
CA GLU A 231 -10.12 -7.61 -2.23
C GLU A 231 -9.30 -8.47 -3.21
N THR A 232 -9.18 -9.77 -2.90
CA THR A 232 -8.55 -10.78 -3.76
C THR A 232 -9.41 -11.12 -4.96
N SER A 233 -8.91 -12.02 -5.81
CA SER A 233 -9.76 -12.78 -6.74
C SER A 233 -10.73 -13.69 -5.97
N PRO A 234 -11.82 -14.17 -6.60
CA PRO A 234 -12.73 -15.15 -5.98
C PRO A 234 -12.05 -16.47 -5.59
N GLU A 235 -10.92 -16.79 -6.22
CA GLU A 235 -10.12 -17.99 -5.97
C GLU A 235 -9.11 -17.81 -4.82
N GLY A 236 -8.92 -16.57 -4.32
CA GLY A 236 -8.11 -16.31 -3.13
C GLY A 236 -8.79 -16.83 -1.86
N TRP A 237 -8.01 -16.99 -0.80
CA TRP A 237 -8.53 -17.36 0.52
C TRP A 237 -7.63 -16.79 1.63
N GLY A 238 -8.17 -16.69 2.85
CA GLY A 238 -7.38 -16.40 4.03
C GLY A 238 -6.99 -17.72 4.69
N GLU A 239 -5.70 -18.06 4.67
CA GLU A 239 -5.13 -19.27 5.28
C GLU A 239 -5.10 -19.13 6.80
N THR A 240 -5.81 -19.99 7.49
CA THR A 240 -5.91 -19.98 8.95
C THR A 240 -4.97 -20.99 9.62
N ASP A 241 -4.49 -22.00 8.89
CA ASP A 241 -3.41 -22.88 9.33
C ASP A 241 -2.06 -22.31 8.96
N LEU A 242 -1.56 -21.36 9.76
CA LEU A 242 -0.32 -20.67 9.45
C LEU A 242 0.93 -21.57 9.43
N ALA A 243 0.84 -22.80 9.97
CA ALA A 243 1.90 -23.79 9.86
C ALA A 243 1.99 -24.40 8.45
N ALA A 244 0.88 -24.43 7.71
CA ALA A 244 0.84 -24.90 6.34
C ALA A 244 1.64 -24.01 5.38
N LEU A 245 1.84 -22.72 5.70
CA LEU A 245 2.61 -21.79 4.89
C LEU A 245 4.06 -22.23 4.67
N GLU A 246 4.64 -22.97 5.60
CA GLU A 246 6.01 -23.51 5.50
C GLU A 246 6.12 -24.76 4.62
N THR A 247 5.01 -25.42 4.31
CA THR A 247 5.01 -26.72 3.65
C THR A 247 4.24 -26.68 2.32
N LYS A 248 2.93 -26.79 2.39
CA LYS A 248 2.03 -26.77 1.25
C LYS A 248 0.76 -26.00 1.61
N VAL A 249 0.57 -24.89 0.94
CA VAL A 249 -0.62 -24.05 1.10
C VAL A 249 -1.73 -24.61 0.19
N GLU A 250 -2.78 -25.16 0.77
CA GLU A 250 -3.96 -25.66 0.07
C GLU A 250 -5.21 -25.25 0.84
N LYS A 251 -6.16 -24.64 0.13
CA LYS A 251 -7.43 -24.22 0.71
C LYS A 251 -8.18 -25.37 1.37
N ASP A 252 -8.64 -25.18 2.60
CA ASP A 252 -9.47 -26.12 3.33
C ASP A 252 -10.80 -25.47 3.84
N GLU A 253 -11.62 -26.26 4.58
CA GLU A 253 -12.93 -25.81 5.05
C GLU A 253 -12.86 -24.76 6.19
N ARG A 254 -11.69 -24.62 6.85
CA ARG A 254 -11.47 -23.67 7.95
C ARG A 254 -11.09 -22.27 7.42
N ASP A 255 -10.67 -22.21 6.17
CA ASP A 255 -10.15 -20.99 5.57
C ASP A 255 -11.24 -19.99 5.23
N VAL A 256 -10.86 -18.72 5.25
CA VAL A 256 -11.73 -17.63 4.82
C VAL A 256 -11.88 -17.67 3.31
N ALA A 257 -13.10 -17.95 2.84
CA ALA A 257 -13.37 -18.04 1.40
C ALA A 257 -13.27 -16.68 0.72
N GLY A 258 -12.71 -16.65 -0.50
CA GLY A 258 -12.64 -15.46 -1.33
C GLY A 258 -13.95 -15.06 -2.03
N PRO A 259 -14.04 -13.81 -2.53
CA PRO A 259 -12.98 -12.80 -2.47
C PRO A 259 -12.72 -12.29 -1.04
N VAL A 260 -11.45 -12.28 -0.63
CA VAL A 260 -11.05 -11.89 0.74
C VAL A 260 -10.77 -10.40 0.78
N PRO A 261 -11.42 -9.62 1.67
CA PRO A 261 -11.15 -8.20 1.85
C PRO A 261 -9.78 -7.96 2.49
N LEU A 262 -9.00 -7.03 1.95
CA LEU A 262 -7.63 -6.71 2.36
C LEU A 262 -7.50 -5.31 2.94
N ALA A 263 -8.40 -4.42 2.56
CA ALA A 263 -8.48 -3.06 3.04
C ALA A 263 -9.93 -2.62 3.11
N ALA A 264 -10.26 -1.83 4.12
CA ALA A 264 -11.60 -1.30 4.35
C ALA A 264 -11.54 0.14 4.85
N ALA A 265 -12.59 0.91 4.57
CA ALA A 265 -12.81 2.24 5.12
C ALA A 265 -14.11 2.27 5.92
N ALA A 266 -14.13 3.10 6.96
CA ALA A 266 -15.35 3.40 7.71
C ALA A 266 -15.48 4.91 7.96
N GLU A 267 -16.71 5.41 7.87
CA GLU A 267 -17.06 6.79 8.20
C GLU A 267 -18.24 6.77 9.18
N ALA A 268 -18.15 7.58 10.24
CA ALA A 268 -19.20 7.66 11.25
C ALA A 268 -19.44 9.10 11.70
N GLY A 269 -20.65 9.40 12.19
CA GLY A 269 -21.03 10.70 12.73
C GLY A 269 -21.64 11.64 11.69
N SER A 270 -22.39 12.66 12.18
CA SER A 270 -23.12 13.65 11.35
C SER A 270 -22.49 15.04 11.36
N GLY A 271 -21.58 15.32 12.32
CA GLY A 271 -20.84 16.57 12.44
C GLY A 271 -19.41 16.42 11.95
N ARG A 272 -18.42 16.59 12.84
CA ARG A 272 -17.05 16.19 12.57
C ARG A 272 -17.03 14.68 12.42
N LYS A 273 -16.78 14.20 11.21
CA LYS A 273 -16.82 12.78 10.89
C LYS A 273 -15.57 12.07 11.37
N THR A 274 -15.79 10.96 12.04
CA THR A 274 -14.75 9.96 12.25
C THR A 274 -14.52 9.23 10.95
N ARG A 275 -13.26 9.09 10.53
CA ARG A 275 -12.88 8.31 9.35
C ARG A 275 -11.75 7.36 9.69
N LEU A 276 -11.90 6.11 9.27
CA LEU A 276 -10.86 5.09 9.40
C LEU A 276 -10.57 4.48 8.03
N VAL A 277 -9.29 4.20 7.79
CA VAL A 277 -8.85 3.28 6.74
C VAL A 277 -7.98 2.24 7.41
N VAL A 278 -8.31 0.98 7.19
CA VAL A 278 -7.56 -0.18 7.73
C VAL A 278 -7.08 -1.01 6.56
N VAL A 279 -5.80 -1.34 6.57
CA VAL A 279 -5.15 -2.22 5.58
C VAL A 279 -4.45 -3.35 6.33
N GLY A 280 -4.59 -4.57 5.87
CA GLY A 280 -4.01 -5.77 6.50
C GLY A 280 -2.51 -5.97 6.25
N ASP A 281 -1.83 -4.95 5.79
CA ASP A 281 -0.38 -4.93 5.53
C ASP A 281 0.16 -3.52 5.75
N ALA A 282 1.41 -3.41 6.20
CA ALA A 282 2.13 -2.14 6.29
C ALA A 282 3.32 -2.10 5.32
N ASP A 283 3.84 -3.23 4.90
CA ASP A 283 5.01 -3.32 4.03
C ASP A 283 4.77 -2.74 2.63
N PHE A 284 3.52 -2.78 2.13
CA PHE A 284 3.16 -2.18 0.84
C PHE A 284 3.45 -0.67 0.79
N ALA A 285 3.36 0.03 1.93
CA ALA A 285 3.59 1.46 2.07
C ALA A 285 5.02 1.80 2.51
N SER A 286 5.84 0.81 2.85
CA SER A 286 7.24 1.01 3.20
C SER A 286 8.04 1.66 2.07
N THR A 287 9.20 2.22 2.37
CA THR A 287 10.11 2.80 1.36
C THR A 287 10.47 1.80 0.25
N GLY A 288 10.52 0.49 0.58
CA GLY A 288 10.76 -0.59 -0.38
C GLY A 288 9.52 -1.02 -1.16
N GLY A 289 8.32 -0.86 -0.60
CA GLY A 289 7.04 -1.33 -1.15
C GLY A 289 6.25 -0.27 -1.93
N ILE A 290 6.37 0.99 -1.52
CA ILE A 290 5.50 2.10 -2.00
C ILE A 290 5.61 2.38 -3.50
N ALA A 291 6.74 2.04 -4.12
CA ALA A 291 6.95 2.23 -5.56
C ALA A 291 6.35 1.10 -6.42
N ASN A 292 5.86 0.01 -5.80
CA ASN A 292 5.27 -1.10 -6.52
C ASN A 292 3.86 -0.75 -7.01
N ALA A 293 3.61 -0.92 -8.30
CA ALA A 293 2.29 -0.77 -8.91
C ALA A 293 1.57 0.52 -8.44
N ALA A 294 0.36 0.41 -7.89
CA ALA A 294 -0.44 1.55 -7.42
C ALA A 294 -0.35 1.78 -5.89
N ASN A 295 0.63 1.20 -5.19
CA ASN A 295 0.77 1.31 -3.73
C ASN A 295 0.84 2.78 -3.26
N LEU A 296 1.61 3.61 -3.97
CA LEU A 296 1.69 5.05 -3.72
C LEU A 296 0.31 5.72 -3.74
N TYR A 297 -0.51 5.40 -4.75
CA TYR A 297 -1.83 6.00 -4.89
C TYR A 297 -2.78 5.57 -3.76
N LEU A 298 -2.69 4.33 -3.28
CA LEU A 298 -3.48 3.88 -2.14
C LEU A 298 -3.17 4.70 -0.87
N VAL A 299 -1.87 4.84 -0.54
CA VAL A 299 -1.44 5.57 0.66
C VAL A 299 -1.84 7.05 0.59
N THR A 300 -1.54 7.72 -0.52
CA THR A 300 -1.83 9.15 -0.69
C THR A 300 -3.32 9.42 -0.76
N SER A 301 -4.09 8.59 -1.46
CA SER A 301 -5.55 8.72 -1.51
C SER A 301 -6.21 8.47 -0.15
N ALA A 302 -5.73 7.46 0.61
CA ALA A 302 -6.21 7.21 1.96
C ALA A 302 -5.95 8.40 2.90
N ALA A 303 -4.71 8.93 2.91
CA ALA A 303 -4.35 10.09 3.72
C ALA A 303 -5.18 11.34 3.34
N ASN A 304 -5.35 11.62 2.04
CA ASN A 304 -6.12 12.77 1.58
C ASN A 304 -7.62 12.63 1.89
N TRP A 305 -8.21 11.43 1.76
CA TRP A 305 -9.59 11.20 2.16
C TRP A 305 -9.79 11.36 3.67
N LEU A 306 -8.87 10.81 4.47
CA LEU A 306 -8.88 10.97 5.93
C LEU A 306 -8.76 12.43 6.35
N LEU A 307 -7.95 13.23 5.66
CA LEU A 307 -7.77 14.67 5.93
C LEU A 307 -8.84 15.56 5.27
N GLU A 308 -9.90 15.00 4.64
CA GLU A 308 -10.94 15.74 3.90
C GLU A 308 -10.40 16.61 2.77
N ARG A 309 -9.30 16.14 2.13
CA ARG A 309 -8.62 16.82 1.03
C ARG A 309 -8.90 16.13 -0.31
N GLU A 310 -10.16 15.77 -0.54
CA GLU A 310 -10.59 14.96 -1.69
C GLU A 310 -10.28 15.62 -3.05
N SER A 311 -10.15 16.94 -3.08
CA SER A 311 -9.69 17.67 -4.28
C SER A 311 -8.27 17.29 -4.71
N LEU A 312 -7.40 16.86 -3.79
CA LEU A 312 -6.05 16.39 -4.09
C LEU A 312 -6.02 14.98 -4.67
N ILE A 313 -7.01 14.15 -4.36
CA ILE A 313 -7.13 12.78 -4.86
C ILE A 313 -7.30 12.76 -6.40
N SER A 314 -7.74 13.86 -7.00
CA SER A 314 -8.12 13.90 -8.42
C SER A 314 -6.97 14.23 -9.38
N ILE A 315 -5.76 14.47 -8.89
CA ILE A 315 -4.62 14.91 -9.72
C ILE A 315 -3.48 13.88 -9.64
N PRO A 316 -3.53 12.80 -10.45
CA PRO A 316 -2.38 11.91 -10.54
C PRO A 316 -1.22 12.64 -11.23
N PRO A 317 0.03 12.37 -10.83
CA PRO A 317 1.17 12.82 -11.62
C PRO A 317 1.05 12.27 -13.04
N LYS A 318 1.19 13.13 -14.05
CA LYS A 318 1.23 12.67 -15.45
C LYS A 318 2.45 11.79 -15.63
N SER A 319 2.27 10.48 -15.54
CA SER A 319 3.29 9.54 -15.97
C SER A 319 3.36 9.56 -17.49
N THR A 320 4.54 9.76 -18.05
CA THR A 320 4.77 9.37 -19.45
C THR A 320 4.50 7.87 -19.52
N GLU A 321 3.66 7.45 -20.46
CA GLU A 321 3.26 6.04 -20.61
C GLU A 321 4.50 5.14 -20.63
N GLN A 322 4.86 4.59 -19.47
CA GLN A 322 5.70 3.42 -19.45
C GLN A 322 4.76 2.25 -19.73
N VAL A 323 4.75 1.77 -20.96
CA VAL A 323 4.11 0.50 -21.33
C VAL A 323 4.88 -0.59 -20.61
N SER A 324 4.50 -0.86 -19.36
CA SER A 324 4.98 -2.03 -18.65
C SER A 324 4.21 -3.24 -19.19
N VAL A 325 4.90 -4.06 -19.96
CA VAL A 325 4.34 -5.32 -20.42
C VAL A 325 4.32 -6.28 -19.24
N THR A 326 3.19 -6.41 -18.59
CA THR A 326 2.95 -7.48 -17.60
C THR A 326 2.81 -8.80 -18.32
N LEU A 327 3.87 -9.59 -18.33
CA LEU A 327 3.85 -10.94 -18.89
C LEU A 327 3.11 -11.88 -17.94
N SER A 328 2.07 -12.54 -18.41
CA SER A 328 1.42 -13.63 -17.67
C SER A 328 2.36 -14.85 -17.56
N ARG A 329 2.10 -15.74 -16.57
CA ARG A 329 2.84 -17.02 -16.47
C ARG A 329 2.83 -17.81 -17.78
N SER A 330 1.72 -17.79 -18.51
CA SER A 330 1.59 -18.45 -19.83
C SER A 330 2.47 -17.79 -20.88
N ASP A 331 2.63 -16.45 -20.84
CA ASP A 331 3.46 -15.73 -21.81
C ASP A 331 4.95 -15.96 -21.53
N VAL A 332 5.34 -15.96 -20.25
CA VAL A 332 6.72 -16.33 -19.84
C VAL A 332 7.03 -17.76 -20.28
N GLY A 333 6.09 -18.70 -20.08
CA GLY A 333 6.26 -20.09 -20.54
C GLY A 333 6.42 -20.21 -22.06
N ARG A 334 5.61 -19.50 -22.84
CA ARG A 334 5.70 -19.47 -24.31
C ARG A 334 7.01 -18.85 -24.80
N ILE A 335 7.42 -17.73 -24.22
CA ILE A 335 8.68 -17.07 -24.56
C ILE A 335 9.86 -17.97 -24.22
N SER A 336 9.85 -18.60 -23.04
CA SER A 336 10.90 -19.55 -22.64
C SER A 336 11.01 -20.73 -23.57
N LEU A 337 9.87 -21.33 -23.99
CA LEU A 337 9.84 -22.41 -24.96
C LEU A 337 10.43 -21.99 -26.32
N LEU A 338 10.07 -20.80 -26.77
CA LEU A 338 10.54 -20.26 -28.05
C LEU A 338 12.04 -19.98 -28.03
N VAL A 339 12.55 -19.33 -26.97
CA VAL A 339 13.96 -18.92 -26.87
C VAL A 339 14.88 -20.10 -26.52
N LEU A 340 14.49 -20.94 -25.56
CA LEU A 340 15.35 -22.01 -25.05
C LEU A 340 15.28 -23.30 -25.85
N LEU A 341 14.17 -23.57 -26.57
CA LEU A 341 14.00 -24.81 -27.29
C LEU A 341 13.93 -24.61 -28.83
N LEU A 342 13.01 -23.74 -29.29
CA LEU A 342 12.76 -23.62 -30.74
C LEU A 342 13.90 -22.93 -31.48
N LEU A 343 14.48 -21.85 -30.94
CA LEU A 343 15.60 -21.16 -31.57
C LEU A 343 16.86 -22.03 -31.68
N PRO A 344 17.33 -22.73 -30.62
CA PRO A 344 18.46 -23.66 -30.74
C PRO A 344 18.16 -24.84 -31.67
N ALA A 345 16.95 -25.43 -31.63
CA ALA A 345 16.57 -26.51 -32.52
C ALA A 345 16.60 -26.09 -33.99
N ALA A 346 16.10 -24.90 -34.32
CA ALA A 346 16.18 -24.35 -35.66
C ALA A 346 17.62 -24.12 -36.12
N ALA A 347 18.50 -23.62 -35.24
CA ALA A 347 19.92 -23.46 -35.58
C ALA A 347 20.62 -24.80 -35.85
N ILE A 348 20.31 -25.84 -35.05
CA ILE A 348 20.82 -27.20 -35.26
C ILE A 348 20.32 -27.76 -36.58
N ALA A 349 19.01 -27.63 -36.87
CA ALA A 349 18.41 -28.11 -38.10
C ALA A 349 19.03 -27.45 -39.35
N LEU A 350 19.25 -26.13 -39.29
CA LEU A 350 19.95 -25.41 -40.37
C LEU A 350 21.39 -25.87 -40.52
N GLY A 351 22.11 -26.10 -39.42
CA GLY A 351 23.46 -26.61 -39.40
C GLY A 351 23.56 -28.02 -40.07
N ILE A 352 22.64 -28.91 -39.73
CA ILE A 352 22.53 -30.25 -40.34
C ILE A 352 22.21 -30.13 -41.83
N GLY A 353 21.27 -29.25 -42.21
CA GLY A 353 20.91 -29.02 -43.61
C GLY A 353 22.11 -28.54 -44.46
N VAL A 354 22.86 -27.59 -43.96
CA VAL A 354 24.09 -27.11 -44.63
C VAL A 354 25.14 -28.19 -44.69
N TRP A 355 25.32 -28.97 -43.64
CA TRP A 355 26.29 -30.08 -43.62
C TRP A 355 25.93 -31.17 -44.64
N LEU A 356 24.66 -31.57 -44.72
CA LEU A 356 24.17 -32.53 -45.72
C LEU A 356 24.35 -32.03 -47.17
N LYS A 357 24.11 -30.72 -47.41
CA LYS A 357 24.30 -30.11 -48.75
C LYS A 357 25.77 -30.05 -49.17
N ARG A 358 26.69 -29.84 -48.22
CA ARG A 358 28.16 -29.84 -48.51
C ARG A 358 28.76 -31.23 -48.71
N ARG A 359 28.07 -32.26 -48.28
CA ARG A 359 28.55 -33.66 -48.36
C ARG A 359 28.11 -34.36 -49.67
N ARG A 360 27.25 -33.68 -50.45
CA ARG A 360 26.94 -34.04 -51.86
C ARG A 360 27.81 -33.21 -52.81
#